data_ccb50623a84321604a821652e52def54
#
_entry.id   ccb50623a84321604a821652e52def54
#
_cell.length_a   1.000
_cell.length_b   1.000
_cell.length_c   1.000
_cell.angle_alpha   90.00
_cell.angle_beta   90.00
_cell.angle_gamma   90.00
#
_symmetry.space_group_name_H-M   'P 1'
#
loop_
_entity.id
_entity.type
_entity.pdbx_description
1 polymer ?
#
loop_
_entity_poly.entity_id
_entity_poly.type
_entity_poly.pdbx_seq_one_letter_code
_entity_poly.pdbx_strand_id
1 'polypeptide(L)'
;DMTRAADLVTQASKAGLKPRIPFFVTPGSEQIRATLERDGLVKTFTENGGIVLANACGPCIGQWDREDISKSSSQTNSIFTSFNRNFRARNDGNRNTMNFLTSPEMVTAMIYSGDAQFNPITDSIKLENGKEFKFNPPKGQDLPSRGFEHGRNKFYPEQDLTPQKDVQVEVSPESDRLQLLEPFKPWNGQELKTNVLMKVEGKCTTDHISAAGAWLKYKGHLENISYNTLIGAQNKETGEVNKAYDLDGTAFTIPELMFKWKQDQRPWTVVAEHNYGEGSAREHAALSPRFLGGQILLVKSFARIHETNLKKQGMLPLTFANEADYDKIASGDVLETVGLIDLVAKGGNNGGELDIKITKPSGDSFVIKANHTMSKDQIEFFKAGSAINYIGNLRRAQQ
;
A
#
# COMPACT_ATOMS: atom_id res chain seq x y z
N ASP A 1 20.47 -13.02 -3.06
CA ASP A 1 19.80 -13.45 -1.82
C ASP A 1 19.53 -14.94 -1.82
N MET A 2 18.75 -15.49 -2.77
CA MET A 2 18.33 -16.90 -2.78
C MET A 2 19.50 -17.89 -2.92
N THR A 3 20.51 -17.58 -3.74
CA THR A 3 21.71 -18.42 -3.89
C THR A 3 22.52 -18.48 -2.59
N ARG A 4 22.64 -17.37 -1.87
CA ARG A 4 23.34 -17.29 -0.58
C ARG A 4 22.59 -18.03 0.53
N ALA A 5 21.26 -17.89 0.58
CA ALA A 5 20.42 -18.66 1.48
C ALA A 5 20.55 -20.18 1.22
N ALA A 6 20.49 -20.59 -0.06
CA ALA A 6 20.66 -21.99 -0.45
C ALA A 6 22.05 -22.54 -0.14
N ASP A 7 23.10 -21.72 -0.19
CA ASP A 7 24.45 -22.14 0.22
C ASP A 7 24.49 -22.44 1.73
N LEU A 8 23.86 -21.62 2.58
CA LEU A 8 23.75 -21.90 4.02
C LEU A 8 22.94 -23.16 4.30
N VAL A 9 21.84 -23.39 3.57
CA VAL A 9 21.07 -24.63 3.64
C VAL A 9 21.95 -25.82 3.29
N THR A 10 22.75 -25.69 2.24
CA THR A 10 23.70 -26.75 1.80
C THR A 10 24.80 -27.02 2.85
N GLN A 11 25.35 -26.00 3.48
CA GLN A 11 26.32 -26.12 4.56
C GLN A 11 25.72 -26.89 5.75
N ALA A 12 24.52 -26.49 6.19
CA ALA A 12 23.79 -27.12 7.29
C ALA A 12 23.46 -28.60 6.98
N SER A 13 22.97 -28.88 5.77
CA SER A 13 22.65 -30.22 5.30
C SER A 13 23.87 -31.14 5.28
N LYS A 14 25.02 -30.67 4.79
CA LYS A 14 26.28 -31.41 4.82
C LYS A 14 26.79 -31.76 6.24
N ALA A 15 26.43 -30.93 7.20
CA ALA A 15 26.71 -31.17 8.61
C ALA A 15 25.66 -32.06 9.31
N GLY A 16 24.62 -32.48 8.60
CA GLY A 16 23.53 -33.29 9.16
C GLY A 16 22.48 -32.47 9.96
N LEU A 17 22.53 -31.14 9.89
CA LEU A 17 21.55 -30.28 10.57
C LEU A 17 20.21 -30.31 9.85
N LYS A 18 19.14 -30.25 10.65
CA LYS A 18 17.75 -30.05 10.19
C LYS A 18 17.21 -28.73 10.73
N PRO A 19 16.27 -28.10 10.03
CA PRO A 19 15.58 -26.94 10.58
C PRO A 19 14.97 -27.24 11.95
N ARG A 20 15.20 -26.37 12.92
CA ARG A 20 14.61 -26.46 14.27
C ARG A 20 13.27 -25.76 14.41
N ILE A 21 12.95 -24.88 13.46
CA ILE A 21 11.71 -24.14 13.38
C ILE A 21 11.17 -24.18 11.93
N PRO A 22 9.87 -23.91 11.71
CA PRO A 22 9.29 -23.88 10.36
C PRO A 22 10.04 -22.93 9.42
N PHE A 23 10.30 -23.39 8.21
CA PHE A 23 11.08 -22.70 7.19
C PHE A 23 10.25 -22.43 5.94
N PHE A 24 9.94 -21.17 5.68
CA PHE A 24 9.18 -20.74 4.52
C PHE A 24 10.02 -19.89 3.58
N VAL A 25 9.89 -20.17 2.28
CA VAL A 25 10.59 -19.44 1.21
C VAL A 25 9.58 -18.88 0.25
N THR A 26 9.54 -17.54 0.11
CA THR A 26 8.63 -16.86 -0.82
C THR A 26 9.44 -16.22 -1.95
N PRO A 27 9.41 -16.77 -3.18
CA PRO A 27 10.05 -16.15 -4.33
C PRO A 27 9.42 -14.79 -4.63
N GLY A 28 10.23 -13.82 -5.09
CA GLY A 28 9.77 -12.45 -5.35
C GLY A 28 8.86 -12.29 -6.59
N SER A 29 8.89 -13.27 -7.50
CA SER A 29 8.04 -13.32 -8.70
C SER A 29 8.03 -14.73 -9.27
N GLU A 30 7.10 -14.99 -10.22
CA GLU A 30 7.07 -16.27 -10.94
C GLU A 30 8.33 -16.46 -11.81
N GLN A 31 8.88 -15.40 -12.35
CA GLN A 31 10.18 -15.47 -13.07
C GLN A 31 11.32 -15.92 -12.14
N ILE A 32 11.37 -15.39 -10.92
CA ILE A 32 12.35 -15.81 -9.89
C ILE A 32 12.09 -17.26 -9.52
N ARG A 33 10.84 -17.67 -9.24
CA ARG A 33 10.49 -19.05 -8.90
C ARG A 33 10.96 -20.04 -9.97
N ALA A 34 10.63 -19.75 -11.24
CA ALA A 34 11.03 -20.61 -12.37
C ALA A 34 12.56 -20.68 -12.52
N THR A 35 13.26 -19.55 -12.30
CA THR A 35 14.72 -19.50 -12.32
C THR A 35 15.31 -20.36 -11.20
N LEU A 36 14.78 -20.28 -9.98
CA LEU A 36 15.22 -21.09 -8.84
C LEU A 36 14.97 -22.58 -9.08
N GLU A 37 13.82 -22.94 -9.69
CA GLU A 37 13.48 -24.31 -10.06
C GLU A 37 14.48 -24.88 -11.10
N ARG A 38 14.70 -24.14 -12.19
CA ARG A 38 15.68 -24.50 -13.23
C ARG A 38 17.09 -24.72 -12.68
N ASP A 39 17.52 -23.85 -11.75
CA ASP A 39 18.86 -23.87 -11.18
C ASP A 39 18.97 -24.80 -9.96
N GLY A 40 17.92 -25.57 -9.65
CA GLY A 40 17.89 -26.58 -8.60
C GLY A 40 17.79 -26.03 -7.16
N LEU A 41 17.60 -24.73 -7.00
CA LEU A 41 17.53 -24.10 -5.66
C LEU A 41 16.23 -24.44 -4.93
N VAL A 42 15.11 -24.56 -5.66
CA VAL A 42 13.82 -25.03 -5.08
C VAL A 42 14.04 -26.41 -4.45
N LYS A 43 14.70 -27.33 -5.16
CA LYS A 43 15.03 -28.67 -4.65
C LYS A 43 15.91 -28.60 -3.41
N THR A 44 16.93 -27.74 -3.41
CA THR A 44 17.80 -27.53 -2.24
C THR A 44 17.00 -27.13 -1.01
N PHE A 45 16.04 -26.20 -1.13
CA PHE A 45 15.19 -25.78 -0.01
C PHE A 45 14.26 -26.91 0.44
N THR A 46 13.52 -27.52 -0.49
CA THR A 46 12.47 -28.50 -0.15
C THR A 46 13.02 -29.80 0.42
N GLU A 47 14.13 -30.29 -0.09
CA GLU A 47 14.80 -31.52 0.45
C GLU A 47 15.39 -31.29 1.86
N ASN A 48 15.59 -30.03 2.25
CA ASN A 48 16.12 -29.65 3.56
C ASN A 48 15.07 -29.02 4.48
N GLY A 49 13.79 -29.33 4.28
CA GLY A 49 12.70 -28.94 5.17
C GLY A 49 12.11 -27.56 4.93
N GLY A 50 12.51 -26.89 3.86
CA GLY A 50 11.91 -25.61 3.45
C GLY A 50 10.61 -25.82 2.67
N ILE A 51 9.62 -24.98 2.93
CA ILE A 51 8.35 -24.91 2.20
C ILE A 51 8.39 -23.71 1.26
N VAL A 52 8.42 -23.98 -0.05
CA VAL A 52 8.40 -22.91 -1.07
C VAL A 52 6.95 -22.51 -1.34
N LEU A 53 6.61 -21.30 -0.96
CA LEU A 53 5.29 -20.74 -1.10
C LEU A 53 5.09 -20.13 -2.51
N ALA A 54 3.83 -19.89 -2.86
CA ALA A 54 3.51 -19.07 -4.01
C ALA A 54 4.05 -17.63 -3.83
N ASN A 55 4.42 -17.00 -4.93
CA ASN A 55 4.91 -15.62 -4.96
C ASN A 55 3.78 -14.62 -4.71
N ALA A 56 3.23 -14.63 -3.52
CA ALA A 56 2.14 -13.77 -3.07
C ALA A 56 2.53 -12.96 -1.84
N CYS A 57 1.81 -11.86 -1.62
CA CYS A 57 2.09 -10.96 -0.49
C CYS A 57 1.59 -11.47 0.88
N GLY A 58 0.93 -12.64 0.97
CA GLY A 58 0.25 -13.15 2.17
C GLY A 58 0.96 -12.90 3.49
N PRO A 59 2.09 -13.56 3.77
CA PRO A 59 2.82 -13.35 5.04
C PRO A 59 3.39 -11.95 5.21
N CYS A 60 3.65 -11.22 4.11
CA CYS A 60 4.20 -9.87 4.17
C CYS A 60 3.18 -8.81 4.62
N ILE A 61 1.86 -9.04 4.48
CA ILE A 61 0.82 -8.04 4.68
C ILE A 61 -0.34 -8.47 5.59
N GLY A 62 -0.11 -9.44 6.47
CA GLY A 62 -1.08 -9.84 7.49
C GLY A 62 -2.11 -10.88 7.03
N GLN A 63 -1.86 -11.53 5.91
CA GLN A 63 -2.71 -12.61 5.38
C GLN A 63 -2.13 -14.01 5.65
N TRP A 64 -1.19 -14.12 6.55
CA TRP A 64 -0.64 -15.40 6.97
C TRP A 64 -1.54 -16.05 8.02
N ASP A 65 -2.12 -17.17 7.66
CA ASP A 65 -2.90 -18.00 8.57
C ASP A 65 -1.98 -19.09 9.13
N ARG A 66 -1.51 -18.84 10.35
CA ARG A 66 -0.58 -19.76 11.03
C ARG A 66 -1.38 -20.84 11.74
N GLU A 67 -0.96 -22.11 11.53
CA GLU A 67 -1.56 -23.26 12.20
C GLU A 67 -1.09 -23.40 13.65
N ASP A 68 0.13 -22.94 13.96
CA ASP A 68 0.78 -23.07 15.27
C ASP A 68 0.28 -22.05 16.30
N ILE A 69 -0.24 -20.90 15.88
CA ILE A 69 -0.70 -19.83 16.77
C ILE A 69 -1.96 -19.19 16.25
N SER A 70 -3.02 -19.18 17.04
CA SER A 70 -4.25 -18.45 16.73
C SER A 70 -4.00 -16.93 16.68
N LYS A 71 -4.67 -16.24 15.75
CA LYS A 71 -4.64 -14.77 15.64
C LYS A 71 -5.10 -14.05 16.91
N SER A 72 -5.92 -14.69 17.73
CA SER A 72 -6.40 -14.19 19.02
C SER A 72 -5.55 -14.64 20.21
N SER A 73 -4.49 -15.41 19.98
CA SER A 73 -3.63 -15.90 21.07
C SER A 73 -2.96 -14.72 21.81
N SER A 74 -3.00 -14.76 23.13
CA SER A 74 -2.25 -13.86 24.01
C SER A 74 -0.79 -14.26 24.17
N GLN A 75 -0.41 -15.43 23.69
CA GLN A 75 0.97 -15.94 23.78
C GLN A 75 1.92 -15.11 22.93
N THR A 76 2.97 -14.59 23.56
CA THR A 76 4.06 -13.91 22.84
C THR A 76 4.89 -14.94 22.07
N ASN A 77 5.16 -14.65 20.81
CA ASN A 77 5.98 -15.47 19.94
C ASN A 77 6.83 -14.58 19.02
N SER A 78 7.84 -15.19 18.39
CA SER A 78 8.76 -14.47 17.51
C SER A 78 8.81 -15.13 16.14
N ILE A 79 8.95 -14.28 15.11
CA ILE A 79 9.23 -14.68 13.74
C ILE A 79 10.42 -13.88 13.20
N PHE A 80 11.19 -14.49 12.30
CA PHE A 80 12.24 -13.81 11.55
C PHE A 80 11.84 -13.73 10.08
N THR A 81 11.94 -12.55 9.49
CA THR A 81 11.58 -12.35 8.08
C THR A 81 12.60 -11.49 7.36
N SER A 82 12.67 -11.64 6.05
CA SER A 82 13.43 -10.76 5.16
C SER A 82 12.49 -9.84 4.35
N PHE A 83 11.30 -9.55 4.87
CA PHE A 83 10.35 -8.65 4.27
C PHE A 83 10.78 -7.18 4.45
N ASN A 84 9.92 -6.24 4.06
CA ASN A 84 10.26 -4.82 4.08
C ASN A 84 9.73 -4.04 5.30
N ARG A 85 8.95 -4.66 6.19
CA ARG A 85 8.33 -4.02 7.36
C ARG A 85 8.05 -5.01 8.47
N ASN A 86 8.14 -4.54 9.72
CA ASN A 86 7.97 -5.34 10.92
C ASN A 86 7.10 -4.71 11.99
N PHE A 87 6.14 -3.86 11.63
CA PHE A 87 5.25 -3.30 12.65
C PHE A 87 4.24 -4.36 13.15
N ARG A 88 3.67 -4.08 14.31
CA ARG A 88 2.80 -4.97 15.06
C ARG A 88 1.67 -5.54 14.21
N ALA A 89 1.40 -6.84 14.35
CA ALA A 89 0.39 -7.59 13.58
C ALA A 89 0.60 -7.59 12.05
N ARG A 90 1.78 -7.15 11.57
CA ARG A 90 2.03 -6.99 10.13
C ARG A 90 1.93 -8.30 9.34
N ASN A 91 2.34 -9.42 9.91
CA ASN A 91 2.54 -10.66 9.15
C ASN A 91 1.36 -11.64 9.28
N ASP A 92 0.92 -11.92 10.49
CA ASP A 92 -0.13 -12.92 10.82
C ASP A 92 -1.39 -12.33 11.44
N GLY A 93 -1.44 -11.01 11.62
CA GLY A 93 -2.56 -10.32 12.27
C GLY A 93 -2.56 -10.42 13.79
N ASN A 94 -1.63 -11.14 14.43
CA ASN A 94 -1.52 -11.25 15.88
C ASN A 94 -0.61 -10.15 16.46
N ARG A 95 -1.13 -9.37 17.42
CA ARG A 95 -0.38 -8.28 18.06
C ARG A 95 0.73 -8.75 18.99
N ASN A 96 0.73 -10.04 19.38
CA ASN A 96 1.73 -10.66 20.25
C ASN A 96 2.84 -11.39 19.46
N THR A 97 2.80 -11.35 18.14
CA THR A 97 3.88 -11.82 17.28
C THR A 97 4.92 -10.72 17.11
N MET A 98 6.13 -10.98 17.57
CA MET A 98 7.30 -10.10 17.39
C MET A 98 8.01 -10.49 16.11
N ASN A 99 8.02 -9.58 15.12
CA ASN A 99 8.75 -9.79 13.88
C ASN A 99 10.14 -9.13 13.93
N PHE A 100 11.17 -9.90 13.71
CA PHE A 100 12.54 -9.43 13.54
C PHE A 100 12.90 -9.44 12.05
N LEU A 101 13.14 -8.24 11.51
CA LEU A 101 13.46 -8.04 10.11
C LEU A 101 14.98 -8.10 9.90
N THR A 102 15.43 -9.00 9.03
CA THR A 102 16.85 -9.22 8.75
C THR A 102 17.06 -9.70 7.31
N SER A 103 18.29 -10.05 6.94
CA SER A 103 18.59 -10.57 5.60
C SER A 103 18.13 -12.04 5.43
N PRO A 104 17.91 -12.52 4.20
CA PRO A 104 17.57 -13.92 3.94
C PRO A 104 18.59 -14.91 4.51
N GLU A 105 19.87 -14.56 4.50
CA GLU A 105 20.93 -15.37 5.07
C GLU A 105 20.81 -15.51 6.58
N MET A 106 20.53 -14.40 7.27
CA MET A 106 20.31 -14.39 8.71
C MET A 106 19.06 -15.17 9.07
N VAL A 107 17.96 -15.01 8.35
CA VAL A 107 16.76 -15.85 8.52
C VAL A 107 17.12 -17.32 8.41
N THR A 108 17.89 -17.70 7.39
CA THR A 108 18.31 -19.09 7.18
C THR A 108 19.15 -19.63 8.35
N ALA A 109 20.10 -18.85 8.85
CA ALA A 109 20.92 -19.27 10.01
C ALA A 109 20.06 -19.47 11.27
N MET A 110 19.10 -18.56 11.53
CA MET A 110 18.17 -18.64 12.67
C MET A 110 17.28 -19.88 12.62
N ILE A 111 16.89 -20.35 11.43
CA ILE A 111 16.09 -21.56 11.25
C ILE A 111 16.82 -22.80 11.80
N TYR A 112 18.12 -22.89 11.58
CA TYR A 112 18.95 -24.01 12.04
C TYR A 112 19.39 -23.89 13.49
N SER A 113 19.60 -22.68 14.00
CA SER A 113 19.91 -22.47 15.43
C SER A 113 18.68 -22.66 16.32
N GLY A 114 17.52 -22.19 15.88
CA GLY A 114 16.29 -22.14 16.68
C GLY A 114 16.37 -21.16 17.86
N ASP A 115 17.39 -20.30 17.87
CA ASP A 115 17.67 -19.34 18.95
C ASP A 115 17.76 -17.92 18.38
N ALA A 116 16.95 -17.01 18.91
CA ALA A 116 16.93 -15.61 18.51
C ALA A 116 18.21 -14.83 18.89
N GLN A 117 19.00 -15.34 19.82
CA GLN A 117 20.25 -14.74 20.27
C GLN A 117 21.48 -15.24 19.48
N PHE A 118 21.28 -16.23 18.62
CA PHE A 118 22.37 -16.83 17.85
C PHE A 118 23.02 -15.83 16.88
N ASN A 119 24.32 -15.69 16.98
CA ASN A 119 25.13 -14.91 16.04
C ASN A 119 25.91 -15.85 15.09
N PRO A 120 25.52 -16.03 13.82
CA PRO A 120 26.19 -16.96 12.90
C PRO A 120 27.64 -16.62 12.58
N ILE A 121 28.09 -15.40 12.92
CA ILE A 121 29.50 -14.99 12.73
C ILE A 121 30.40 -15.50 13.84
N THR A 122 29.91 -15.53 15.08
CA THR A 122 30.71 -15.88 16.27
C THR A 122 30.38 -17.24 16.82
N ASP A 123 29.11 -17.63 16.77
CA ASP A 123 28.61 -18.79 17.49
C ASP A 123 28.64 -20.08 16.64
N SER A 124 28.56 -21.21 17.33
CA SER A 124 28.46 -22.55 16.74
C SER A 124 27.18 -23.26 17.19
N ILE A 125 26.74 -24.21 16.39
CA ILE A 125 25.59 -25.08 16.67
C ILE A 125 26.13 -26.45 17.08
N LYS A 126 25.74 -26.94 18.25
CA LYS A 126 26.12 -28.28 18.70
C LYS A 126 25.32 -29.34 17.94
N LEU A 127 26.03 -30.25 17.29
CA LEU A 127 25.49 -31.39 16.55
C LEU A 127 25.17 -32.58 17.51
N GLU A 128 24.29 -33.47 17.06
CA GLU A 128 23.92 -34.66 17.82
C GLU A 128 25.16 -35.58 18.19
N ASN A 129 26.18 -35.59 17.34
CA ASN A 129 27.41 -36.31 17.57
C ASN A 129 28.41 -35.59 18.49
N GLY A 130 28.00 -34.50 19.13
CA GLY A 130 28.80 -33.71 20.05
C GLY A 130 29.78 -32.74 19.40
N LYS A 131 29.93 -32.74 18.07
CA LYS A 131 30.75 -31.78 17.33
C LYS A 131 30.05 -30.44 17.23
N GLU A 132 30.83 -29.41 17.00
CA GLU A 132 30.32 -28.06 16.74
C GLU A 132 30.33 -27.76 15.25
N PHE A 133 29.27 -27.14 14.79
CA PHE A 133 29.11 -26.61 13.44
C PHE A 133 29.07 -25.09 13.46
N LYS A 134 29.84 -24.46 12.62
CA LYS A 134 29.82 -23.01 12.39
C LYS A 134 29.59 -22.71 10.91
N PHE A 135 28.70 -21.78 10.63
CA PHE A 135 28.49 -21.34 9.27
C PHE A 135 29.73 -20.60 8.72
N ASN A 136 30.08 -20.90 7.49
CA ASN A 136 30.98 -20.06 6.73
C ASN A 136 30.21 -18.95 6.03
N PRO A 137 30.83 -17.81 5.70
CA PRO A 137 30.18 -16.74 4.92
C PRO A 137 29.57 -17.35 3.65
N PRO A 138 28.27 -17.07 3.39
CA PRO A 138 27.57 -17.70 2.27
C PRO A 138 28.09 -17.19 0.93
N LYS A 139 28.21 -18.11 -0.02
CA LYS A 139 28.53 -17.81 -1.41
C LYS A 139 27.24 -17.65 -2.22
N GLY A 140 27.24 -16.74 -3.17
CA GLY A 140 26.09 -16.51 -4.03
C GLY A 140 26.48 -15.79 -5.31
N GLN A 141 25.52 -15.72 -6.22
CA GLN A 141 25.65 -15.01 -7.48
C GLN A 141 24.73 -13.79 -7.44
N ASP A 142 25.20 -12.66 -7.96
CA ASP A 142 24.39 -11.44 -8.07
C ASP A 142 23.29 -11.61 -9.13
N LEU A 143 23.64 -12.27 -10.24
CA LEU A 143 22.72 -12.61 -11.31
C LEU A 143 22.85 -14.11 -11.67
N PRO A 144 21.75 -14.75 -12.13
CA PRO A 144 21.82 -16.13 -12.59
C PRO A 144 22.75 -16.23 -13.82
N SER A 145 23.73 -17.17 -13.80
CA SER A 145 24.72 -17.30 -14.87
C SER A 145 24.12 -17.59 -16.25
N ARG A 146 22.92 -18.19 -16.28
CA ARG A 146 22.16 -18.52 -17.51
C ARG A 146 21.04 -17.50 -17.79
N GLY A 147 21.05 -16.32 -17.15
CA GLY A 147 19.95 -15.35 -17.20
C GLY A 147 18.72 -15.85 -16.42
N PHE A 148 17.67 -15.04 -16.42
CA PHE A 148 16.38 -15.39 -15.80
C PHE A 148 15.57 -16.30 -16.73
N GLU A 149 14.86 -17.28 -16.12
CA GLU A 149 13.89 -18.10 -16.82
C GLU A 149 12.61 -17.27 -17.06
N HIS A 150 12.00 -17.47 -18.23
CA HIS A 150 10.67 -16.95 -18.43
C HIS A 150 9.70 -17.79 -17.61
N GLY A 151 9.06 -17.23 -16.59
CA GLY A 151 8.08 -17.89 -15.77
C GLY A 151 6.80 -18.27 -16.51
N ARG A 152 6.94 -19.02 -17.63
CA ARG A 152 5.80 -19.38 -18.49
C ARG A 152 4.97 -20.50 -17.86
N ASN A 153 3.86 -20.13 -17.33
CA ASN A 153 2.54 -20.65 -17.72
C ASN A 153 2.14 -22.08 -17.33
N LYS A 154 2.75 -22.69 -16.32
CA LYS A 154 2.09 -23.84 -15.70
C LYS A 154 0.82 -23.43 -14.91
N PHE A 155 0.65 -22.13 -14.65
CA PHE A 155 -0.45 -21.59 -13.84
C PHE A 155 -1.48 -20.76 -14.63
N TYR A 156 -1.26 -20.55 -15.92
CA TYR A 156 -2.23 -19.87 -16.79
C TYR A 156 -2.77 -20.89 -17.78
N PRO A 157 -3.99 -21.39 -17.60
CA PRO A 157 -4.66 -22.14 -18.67
C PRO A 157 -4.71 -21.24 -19.93
N GLU A 158 -4.69 -21.85 -21.10
CA GLU A 158 -4.99 -21.12 -22.34
C GLU A 158 -6.33 -20.40 -22.15
N GLN A 159 -6.29 -19.08 -22.21
CA GLN A 159 -7.51 -18.29 -22.10
C GLN A 159 -8.12 -18.14 -23.47
N ASP A 160 -9.39 -18.50 -23.60
CA ASP A 160 -10.19 -18.05 -24.72
C ASP A 160 -10.42 -16.54 -24.58
N LEU A 161 -9.68 -15.75 -25.33
CA LEU A 161 -9.76 -14.29 -25.36
C LEU A 161 -10.86 -13.80 -26.31
N THR A 162 -11.71 -14.67 -26.84
CA THR A 162 -12.84 -14.28 -27.68
C THR A 162 -13.77 -13.37 -26.88
N PRO A 163 -14.02 -12.12 -27.33
CA PRO A 163 -14.91 -11.21 -26.62
C PRO A 163 -16.31 -11.80 -26.48
N GLN A 164 -16.76 -12.01 -25.27
CA GLN A 164 -18.11 -12.47 -24.98
C GLN A 164 -18.97 -11.25 -24.62
N LYS A 165 -19.79 -10.79 -25.55
CA LYS A 165 -20.61 -9.57 -25.39
C LYS A 165 -21.75 -9.73 -24.38
N ASP A 166 -22.16 -10.97 -24.12
CA ASP A 166 -23.35 -11.28 -23.33
C ASP A 166 -23.05 -11.68 -21.88
N VAL A 167 -21.75 -11.67 -21.47
CA VAL A 167 -21.36 -11.96 -20.09
C VAL A 167 -21.64 -10.78 -19.21
N GLN A 168 -22.53 -10.97 -18.22
CA GLN A 168 -22.77 -10.00 -17.16
C GLN A 168 -22.06 -10.45 -15.89
N VAL A 169 -21.49 -9.47 -15.18
CA VAL A 169 -20.88 -9.69 -13.87
C VAL A 169 -21.98 -9.60 -12.82
N GLU A 170 -22.26 -10.71 -12.15
CA GLU A 170 -23.23 -10.76 -11.06
C GLU A 170 -22.51 -10.73 -9.72
N VAL A 171 -22.94 -9.84 -8.85
CA VAL A 171 -22.47 -9.75 -7.45
C VAL A 171 -23.69 -9.77 -6.56
N SER A 172 -23.70 -10.67 -5.56
CA SER A 172 -24.79 -10.69 -4.57
C SER A 172 -24.90 -9.34 -3.88
N PRO A 173 -26.11 -8.75 -3.78
CA PRO A 173 -26.33 -7.52 -3.04
C PRO A 173 -25.92 -7.59 -1.56
N GLU A 174 -25.93 -8.80 -0.98
CA GLU A 174 -25.55 -9.06 0.41
C GLU A 174 -24.06 -9.37 0.59
N SER A 175 -23.27 -9.33 -0.49
CA SER A 175 -21.84 -9.58 -0.38
C SER A 175 -21.13 -8.50 0.44
N ASP A 176 -20.44 -8.91 1.49
CA ASP A 176 -19.57 -8.00 2.28
C ASP A 176 -18.16 -7.83 1.66
N ARG A 177 -17.81 -8.66 0.67
CA ARG A 177 -16.47 -8.73 0.06
C ARG A 177 -16.38 -8.18 -1.36
N LEU A 178 -17.49 -8.16 -2.08
CA LEU A 178 -17.57 -7.73 -3.48
C LEU A 178 -18.66 -6.69 -3.66
N GLN A 179 -18.39 -5.69 -4.49
CA GLN A 179 -19.32 -4.63 -4.87
C GLN A 179 -19.12 -4.29 -6.34
N LEU A 180 -20.21 -4.11 -7.08
CA LEU A 180 -20.14 -3.49 -8.40
C LEU A 180 -19.81 -2.01 -8.23
N LEU A 181 -18.78 -1.54 -8.92
CA LEU A 181 -18.32 -0.17 -8.83
C LEU A 181 -19.01 0.68 -9.90
N GLU A 182 -19.55 1.81 -9.49
CA GLU A 182 -20.01 2.85 -10.40
C GLU A 182 -18.84 3.74 -10.83
N PRO A 183 -18.73 4.11 -12.11
CA PRO A 183 -17.73 5.05 -12.57
C PRO A 183 -17.85 6.38 -11.84
N PHE A 184 -16.74 6.99 -11.47
CA PHE A 184 -16.74 8.35 -10.90
C PHE A 184 -17.27 9.35 -11.90
N LYS A 185 -17.99 10.36 -11.39
CA LYS A 185 -18.52 11.45 -12.23
C LYS A 185 -17.36 12.22 -12.86
N PRO A 186 -17.44 12.57 -14.15
CA PRO A 186 -16.50 13.47 -14.79
C PRO A 186 -16.45 14.83 -14.09
N TRP A 187 -15.33 15.56 -14.26
CA TRP A 187 -15.26 16.95 -13.85
C TRP A 187 -16.32 17.80 -14.57
N ASN A 188 -16.98 18.66 -13.82
CA ASN A 188 -18.11 19.46 -14.30
C ASN A 188 -17.72 20.75 -15.04
N GLY A 189 -16.41 20.99 -15.24
CA GLY A 189 -15.91 22.20 -15.89
C GLY A 189 -15.86 23.45 -15.01
N GLN A 190 -16.03 23.32 -13.70
CA GLN A 190 -16.02 24.44 -12.76
C GLN A 190 -14.77 24.41 -11.87
N GLU A 191 -14.49 25.56 -11.21
CA GLU A 191 -13.52 25.58 -10.11
C GLU A 191 -13.96 24.59 -9.02
N LEU A 192 -12.99 23.96 -8.36
CA LEU A 192 -13.27 23.09 -7.23
C LEU A 192 -13.46 23.91 -5.96
N LYS A 193 -14.49 23.60 -5.21
CA LYS A 193 -14.76 24.20 -3.91
C LYS A 193 -14.99 23.12 -2.88
N THR A 194 -14.14 23.07 -1.86
CA THR A 194 -14.11 22.01 -0.86
C THR A 194 -14.00 22.58 0.55
N ASN A 195 -14.46 21.82 1.55
CA ASN A 195 -14.16 22.14 2.94
C ASN A 195 -12.89 21.38 3.38
N VAL A 196 -12.06 22.03 4.18
CA VAL A 196 -10.93 21.34 4.84
C VAL A 196 -11.49 20.43 5.91
N LEU A 197 -11.40 19.11 5.67
CA LEU A 197 -11.89 18.08 6.57
C LEU A 197 -11.04 18.03 7.84
N MET A 198 -9.72 18.03 7.66
CA MET A 198 -8.74 18.01 8.74
C MET A 198 -7.34 18.39 8.25
N LYS A 199 -6.50 18.78 9.19
CA LYS A 199 -5.04 18.83 9.03
C LYS A 199 -4.42 17.58 9.63
N VAL A 200 -3.58 16.89 8.87
CA VAL A 200 -2.86 15.71 9.35
C VAL A 200 -1.50 16.13 9.91
N GLU A 201 -1.19 15.65 11.10
CA GLU A 201 0.08 15.87 11.77
C GLU A 201 1.15 14.89 11.31
N GLY A 202 2.34 15.41 10.99
CA GLY A 202 3.55 14.63 10.76
C GLY A 202 3.43 13.62 9.62
N LYS A 203 4.03 12.46 9.83
CA LYS A 203 4.14 11.41 8.82
C LYS A 203 2.81 10.66 8.62
N CYS A 204 2.20 10.80 7.45
CA CYS A 204 1.02 10.05 7.06
C CYS A 204 1.34 9.04 5.97
N THR A 205 1.53 7.78 6.36
CA THR A 205 1.86 6.67 5.45
C THR A 205 0.60 6.08 4.80
N THR A 206 0.76 5.26 3.77
CA THR A 206 -0.37 4.49 3.20
C THR A 206 -1.00 3.53 4.21
N ASP A 207 -0.28 3.14 5.26
CA ASP A 207 -0.84 2.36 6.37
C ASP A 207 -1.78 3.20 7.27
N HIS A 208 -1.53 4.51 7.39
CA HIS A 208 -2.44 5.43 8.07
C HIS A 208 -3.68 5.75 7.22
N ILE A 209 -3.51 5.83 5.89
CA ILE A 209 -4.59 6.19 4.95
C ILE A 209 -5.48 4.98 4.64
N SER A 210 -4.90 3.80 4.46
CA SER A 210 -5.60 2.55 4.11
C SER A 210 -4.84 1.37 4.68
N ALA A 211 -5.11 1.03 5.95
CA ALA A 211 -4.43 -0.05 6.65
C ALA A 211 -4.60 -1.41 5.95
N ALA A 212 -3.58 -2.24 6.06
CA ALA A 212 -3.61 -3.63 5.60
C ALA A 212 -4.21 -4.57 6.67
N GLY A 213 -3.88 -5.84 6.64
CA GLY A 213 -4.33 -6.83 7.62
C GLY A 213 -5.79 -7.20 7.42
N ALA A 214 -6.59 -7.15 8.50
CA ALA A 214 -7.99 -7.55 8.49
C ALA A 214 -8.87 -6.82 7.47
N TRP A 215 -8.52 -5.60 7.09
CA TRP A 215 -9.25 -4.81 6.10
C TRP A 215 -9.16 -5.36 4.67
N LEU A 216 -8.10 -6.13 4.36
CA LEU A 216 -7.89 -6.65 2.99
C LEU A 216 -8.97 -7.63 2.54
N LYS A 217 -9.76 -8.19 3.44
CA LYS A 217 -10.95 -8.99 3.09
C LYS A 217 -11.98 -8.19 2.29
N TYR A 218 -12.01 -6.86 2.46
CA TYR A 218 -12.94 -5.95 1.80
C TYR A 218 -12.38 -5.28 0.53
N LYS A 219 -11.19 -5.65 0.06
CA LYS A 219 -10.55 -4.99 -1.09
C LYS A 219 -11.38 -4.99 -2.38
N GLY A 220 -12.34 -5.89 -2.52
CA GLY A 220 -13.29 -5.96 -3.63
C GLY A 220 -14.62 -5.24 -3.35
N HIS A 221 -14.80 -4.64 -2.16
CA HIS A 221 -16.00 -3.92 -1.75
C HIS A 221 -15.63 -2.50 -1.31
N LEU A 222 -15.76 -1.54 -2.22
CA LEU A 222 -15.23 -0.19 -2.03
C LEU A 222 -15.85 0.52 -0.83
N GLU A 223 -17.15 0.38 -0.61
CA GLU A 223 -17.81 0.99 0.53
C GLU A 223 -17.27 0.45 1.85
N ASN A 224 -17.21 -0.87 2.01
CA ASN A 224 -16.75 -1.50 3.25
C ASN A 224 -15.27 -1.20 3.54
N ILE A 225 -14.39 -1.23 2.53
CA ILE A 225 -12.99 -0.90 2.74
C ILE A 225 -12.80 0.59 3.05
N SER A 226 -13.71 1.45 2.62
CA SER A 226 -13.62 2.89 2.84
C SER A 226 -13.78 3.31 4.31
N TYR A 227 -14.36 2.46 5.17
CA TYR A 227 -14.33 2.65 6.63
C TYR A 227 -12.92 2.56 7.23
N ASN A 228 -11.93 2.20 6.42
CA ASN A 228 -10.51 2.18 6.76
C ASN A 228 -9.78 3.50 6.39
N THR A 229 -10.47 4.46 5.81
CA THR A 229 -9.84 5.68 5.28
C THR A 229 -9.36 6.59 6.41
N LEU A 230 -8.03 6.85 6.43
CA LEU A 230 -7.36 7.73 7.38
C LEU A 230 -7.49 7.36 8.87
N ILE A 231 -7.88 6.12 9.21
CA ILE A 231 -8.04 5.69 10.62
C ILE A 231 -6.74 5.74 11.43
N GLY A 232 -5.58 5.79 10.78
CA GLY A 232 -4.29 5.94 11.44
C GLY A 232 -3.76 7.38 11.44
N ALA A 233 -4.47 8.32 10.82
CA ALA A 233 -4.03 9.71 10.74
C ALA A 233 -4.27 10.43 12.06
N GLN A 234 -3.29 11.25 12.46
CA GLN A 234 -3.38 12.10 13.64
C GLN A 234 -3.84 13.50 13.21
N ASN A 235 -4.84 14.02 13.89
CA ASN A 235 -5.34 15.36 13.69
C ASN A 235 -4.36 16.38 14.31
N LYS A 236 -3.83 17.31 13.51
CA LYS A 236 -2.87 18.34 13.94
C LYS A 236 -3.43 19.29 15.00
N GLU A 237 -4.72 19.56 14.96
CA GLU A 237 -5.35 20.59 15.81
C GLU A 237 -5.68 20.03 17.20
N THR A 238 -5.94 18.72 17.29
CA THR A 238 -6.36 18.08 18.57
C THR A 238 -5.36 17.04 19.09
N GLY A 239 -4.42 16.58 18.26
CA GLY A 239 -3.50 15.49 18.59
C GLY A 239 -4.16 14.10 18.61
N GLU A 240 -5.45 13.98 18.29
CA GLU A 240 -6.20 12.73 18.34
C GLU A 240 -6.06 11.93 17.05
N VAL A 241 -5.97 10.60 17.18
CA VAL A 241 -5.92 9.67 16.06
C VAL A 241 -7.33 9.22 15.69
N ASN A 242 -7.63 9.12 14.40
CA ASN A 242 -8.93 8.71 13.87
C ASN A 242 -10.08 9.59 14.36
N LYS A 243 -9.86 10.90 14.47
CA LYS A 243 -10.90 11.84 14.93
C LYS A 243 -10.90 13.12 14.12
N ALA A 244 -12.05 13.52 13.68
CA ALA A 244 -12.31 14.79 13.00
C ALA A 244 -13.63 15.39 13.47
N TYR A 245 -13.85 16.65 13.15
CA TYR A 245 -14.98 17.42 13.64
C TYR A 245 -15.79 17.98 12.46
N ASP A 246 -17.11 17.85 12.52
CA ASP A 246 -18.00 18.52 11.57
C ASP A 246 -17.98 20.04 11.79
N LEU A 247 -18.56 20.79 10.87
CA LEU A 247 -18.58 22.26 10.89
C LEU A 247 -19.31 22.84 12.11
N ASP A 248 -20.17 22.06 12.76
CA ASP A 248 -20.86 22.41 14.01
C ASP A 248 -20.08 22.01 15.28
N GLY A 249 -18.88 21.44 15.12
CA GLY A 249 -18.04 20.98 16.21
C GLY A 249 -18.34 19.55 16.71
N THR A 250 -19.30 18.85 16.12
CA THR A 250 -19.60 17.45 16.46
C THR A 250 -18.45 16.53 16.06
N ALA A 251 -17.99 15.69 16.99
CA ALA A 251 -16.89 14.76 16.80
C ALA A 251 -17.34 13.45 16.14
N PHE A 252 -16.54 12.97 15.20
CA PHE A 252 -16.72 11.69 14.48
C PHE A 252 -15.39 10.97 14.36
N THR A 253 -15.41 9.67 14.05
CA THR A 253 -14.26 9.06 13.40
C THR A 253 -14.10 9.65 12.00
N ILE A 254 -12.87 9.66 11.48
CA ILE A 254 -12.60 10.27 10.16
C ILE A 254 -13.48 9.66 9.06
N PRO A 255 -13.59 8.30 8.92
CA PRO A 255 -14.46 7.72 7.90
C PRO A 255 -15.94 8.07 8.07
N GLU A 256 -16.47 8.07 9.31
CA GLU A 256 -17.88 8.42 9.57
C GLU A 256 -18.19 9.85 9.09
N LEU A 257 -17.30 10.80 9.39
CA LEU A 257 -17.46 12.17 8.91
C LEU A 257 -17.41 12.26 7.38
N MET A 258 -16.49 11.51 6.75
CA MET A 258 -16.39 11.46 5.30
C MET A 258 -17.66 10.87 4.66
N PHE A 259 -18.22 9.78 5.21
CA PHE A 259 -19.48 9.22 4.75
C PHE A 259 -20.65 10.21 4.92
N LYS A 260 -20.73 10.90 6.05
CA LYS A 260 -21.70 11.95 6.28
C LYS A 260 -21.58 13.06 5.23
N TRP A 261 -20.37 13.58 5.00
CA TRP A 261 -20.17 14.65 4.01
C TRP A 261 -20.43 14.17 2.58
N LYS A 262 -20.17 12.91 2.27
CA LYS A 262 -20.55 12.31 0.98
C LYS A 262 -22.09 12.31 0.79
N GLN A 263 -22.85 11.93 1.81
CA GLN A 263 -24.33 11.98 1.79
C GLN A 263 -24.83 13.42 1.63
N ASP A 264 -24.19 14.37 2.32
CA ASP A 264 -24.49 15.80 2.22
C ASP A 264 -23.99 16.43 0.91
N GLN A 265 -23.37 15.65 0.02
CA GLN A 265 -22.72 16.12 -1.23
C GLN A 265 -21.71 17.24 -0.99
N ARG A 266 -21.01 17.19 0.14
CA ARG A 266 -19.98 18.14 0.55
C ARG A 266 -18.60 17.61 0.21
N PRO A 267 -17.94 18.11 -0.84
CA PRO A 267 -16.60 17.73 -1.19
C PRO A 267 -15.59 18.25 -0.17
N TRP A 268 -14.49 17.53 0.01
CA TRP A 268 -13.52 17.85 1.02
C TRP A 268 -12.07 17.80 0.53
N THR A 269 -11.23 18.46 1.29
CA THR A 269 -9.76 18.49 1.19
C THR A 269 -9.14 18.02 2.50
N VAL A 270 -8.08 17.27 2.41
CA VAL A 270 -7.15 17.04 3.53
C VAL A 270 -5.90 17.88 3.30
N VAL A 271 -5.44 18.53 4.35
CA VAL A 271 -4.19 19.29 4.40
C VAL A 271 -3.17 18.48 5.20
N ALA A 272 -1.96 18.27 4.67
CA ALA A 272 -0.95 17.42 5.34
C ALA A 272 0.47 17.97 5.17
N GLU A 273 1.40 17.36 5.89
CA GLU A 273 2.81 17.72 5.89
C GLU A 273 3.60 16.95 4.82
N HIS A 274 4.86 16.60 5.11
CA HIS A 274 5.78 16.00 4.13
C HIS A 274 5.55 14.51 3.88
N ASN A 275 5.90 14.05 2.69
CA ASN A 275 5.85 12.64 2.25
C ASN A 275 4.49 11.98 2.46
N TYR A 276 3.39 12.72 2.24
CA TYR A 276 2.04 12.16 2.37
C TYR A 276 1.87 10.94 1.46
N GLY A 277 1.40 9.84 2.05
CA GLY A 277 1.21 8.57 1.34
C GLY A 277 2.50 7.75 1.15
N GLU A 278 3.56 8.02 1.95
CA GLU A 278 4.76 7.18 1.95
C GLU A 278 4.40 5.72 2.30
N GLY A 279 5.13 4.79 1.68
CA GLY A 279 4.98 3.38 1.97
C GLY A 279 4.57 2.53 0.79
N SER A 280 3.83 1.44 1.05
CA SER A 280 3.38 0.51 0.01
C SER A 280 2.44 1.20 -0.99
N ALA A 281 2.59 0.89 -2.27
CA ALA A 281 1.66 1.35 -3.30
C ALA A 281 0.28 0.71 -3.09
N ARG A 282 -0.68 1.49 -2.61
CA ARG A 282 -2.06 1.03 -2.36
C ARG A 282 -3.03 1.89 -3.16
N GLU A 283 -3.73 1.23 -4.07
CA GLU A 283 -4.76 1.90 -4.85
C GLU A 283 -5.88 2.44 -3.96
N HIS A 284 -6.34 1.65 -2.98
CA HIS A 284 -7.40 2.06 -2.06
C HIS A 284 -7.04 3.31 -1.23
N ALA A 285 -5.76 3.59 -1.00
CA ALA A 285 -5.33 4.83 -0.35
C ALA A 285 -5.65 6.09 -1.18
N ALA A 286 -5.95 5.95 -2.46
CA ALA A 286 -6.44 7.02 -3.34
C ALA A 286 -7.91 6.80 -3.73
N LEU A 287 -8.31 5.56 -3.99
CA LEU A 287 -9.65 5.19 -4.43
C LEU A 287 -10.71 5.47 -3.35
N SER A 288 -10.45 5.08 -2.09
CA SER A 288 -11.38 5.32 -0.98
C SER A 288 -11.59 6.81 -0.67
N PRO A 289 -10.54 7.67 -0.55
CA PRO A 289 -10.72 9.11 -0.47
C PRO A 289 -11.57 9.69 -1.61
N ARG A 290 -11.30 9.27 -2.85
CA ARG A 290 -12.10 9.72 -4.01
C ARG A 290 -13.56 9.29 -3.88
N PHE A 291 -13.81 8.03 -3.53
CA PHE A 291 -15.15 7.49 -3.31
C PHE A 291 -15.93 8.25 -2.22
N LEU A 292 -15.24 8.68 -1.19
CA LEU A 292 -15.82 9.42 -0.06
C LEU A 292 -15.98 10.94 -0.31
N GLY A 293 -15.71 11.42 -1.52
CA GLY A 293 -15.93 12.82 -1.90
C GLY A 293 -14.71 13.72 -1.80
N GLY A 294 -13.51 13.15 -1.58
CA GLY A 294 -12.26 13.90 -1.64
C GLY A 294 -11.96 14.36 -3.06
N GLN A 295 -11.62 15.65 -3.21
CA GLN A 295 -11.28 16.24 -4.51
C GLN A 295 -9.86 16.78 -4.57
N ILE A 296 -9.41 17.42 -3.51
CA ILE A 296 -8.09 18.05 -3.42
C ILE A 296 -7.34 17.46 -2.23
N LEU A 297 -6.05 17.21 -2.41
CA LEU A 297 -5.07 16.99 -1.35
C LEU A 297 -4.06 18.13 -1.43
N LEU A 298 -3.90 18.91 -0.37
CA LEU A 298 -2.95 20.01 -0.29
C LEU A 298 -1.92 19.71 0.78
N VAL A 299 -0.69 19.45 0.37
CA VAL A 299 0.37 18.95 1.26
C VAL A 299 1.70 19.70 1.06
N LYS A 300 2.63 19.57 1.99
CA LYS A 300 4.00 20.09 1.80
C LYS A 300 4.75 19.26 0.75
N SER A 301 4.63 17.92 0.78
CA SER A 301 5.13 17.04 -0.28
C SER A 301 4.40 15.69 -0.30
N PHE A 302 4.38 15.03 -1.46
CA PHE A 302 3.84 13.68 -1.64
C PHE A 302 4.95 12.64 -1.76
N ALA A 303 4.62 11.41 -1.33
CA ALA A 303 5.29 10.23 -1.87
C ALA A 303 4.86 10.03 -3.34
N ARG A 304 5.83 9.93 -4.26
CA ARG A 304 5.60 9.97 -5.71
C ARG A 304 4.57 8.96 -6.23
N ILE A 305 4.60 7.72 -5.72
CA ILE A 305 3.65 6.68 -6.15
C ILE A 305 2.23 7.04 -5.73
N HIS A 306 2.06 7.55 -4.51
CA HIS A 306 0.75 7.94 -4.00
C HIS A 306 0.16 9.12 -4.77
N GLU A 307 0.96 10.13 -5.06
CA GLU A 307 0.56 11.26 -5.92
C GLU A 307 0.06 10.78 -7.28
N THR A 308 0.79 9.84 -7.91
CA THR A 308 0.37 9.24 -9.17
C THR A 308 -0.97 8.49 -9.04
N ASN A 309 -1.19 7.77 -7.93
CA ASN A 309 -2.44 7.06 -7.70
C ASN A 309 -3.61 8.04 -7.51
N LEU A 310 -3.42 9.15 -6.79
CA LEU A 310 -4.45 10.20 -6.65
C LEU A 310 -4.86 10.76 -8.00
N LYS A 311 -3.90 11.09 -8.89
CA LYS A 311 -4.16 11.57 -10.25
C LYS A 311 -4.94 10.56 -11.08
N LYS A 312 -4.61 9.26 -10.98
CA LYS A 312 -5.34 8.17 -11.65
C LYS A 312 -6.79 8.05 -11.19
N GLN A 313 -7.09 8.41 -9.95
CA GLN A 313 -8.45 8.44 -9.42
C GLN A 313 -9.19 9.76 -9.71
N GLY A 314 -8.62 10.65 -10.51
CA GLY A 314 -9.23 11.93 -10.88
C GLY A 314 -9.28 12.95 -9.76
N MET A 315 -8.39 12.83 -8.78
CA MET A 315 -8.19 13.85 -7.73
C MET A 315 -7.13 14.86 -8.16
N LEU A 316 -7.12 16.02 -7.52
CA LEU A 316 -6.14 17.08 -7.71
C LEU A 316 -5.15 17.14 -6.54
N PRO A 317 -3.98 16.46 -6.63
CA PRO A 317 -2.93 16.60 -5.64
C PRO A 317 -2.15 17.88 -5.88
N LEU A 318 -2.01 18.69 -4.83
CA LEU A 318 -1.34 19.98 -4.83
C LEU A 318 -0.29 20.03 -3.72
N THR A 319 0.82 20.71 -3.97
CA THR A 319 1.81 21.03 -2.94
C THR A 319 1.84 22.54 -2.69
N PHE A 320 2.11 22.94 -1.46
CA PHE A 320 2.30 24.34 -1.14
C PHE A 320 3.48 24.93 -1.93
N ALA A 321 3.30 26.07 -2.60
CA ALA A 321 4.39 26.83 -3.18
C ALA A 321 5.25 27.50 -2.06
N ASN A 322 4.58 27.91 -0.98
CA ASN A 322 5.23 28.37 0.26
C ASN A 322 4.72 27.51 1.42
N GLU A 323 5.57 26.69 2.01
CA GLU A 323 5.22 25.79 3.11
C GLU A 323 4.67 26.49 4.36
N ALA A 324 5.02 27.75 4.58
CA ALA A 324 4.47 28.54 5.69
C ALA A 324 2.97 28.78 5.58
N ASP A 325 2.39 28.65 4.38
CA ASP A 325 0.95 28.78 4.19
C ASP A 325 0.15 27.62 4.81
N TYR A 326 0.81 26.49 5.07
CA TYR A 326 0.23 25.37 5.83
C TYR A 326 -0.32 25.82 7.19
N ASP A 327 0.38 26.70 7.89
CA ASP A 327 -0.01 27.14 9.24
C ASP A 327 -1.22 28.09 9.22
N LYS A 328 -1.53 28.69 8.07
CA LYS A 328 -2.66 29.62 7.91
C LYS A 328 -4.00 28.93 7.70
N ILE A 329 -3.99 27.61 7.38
CA ILE A 329 -5.20 26.84 7.08
C ILE A 329 -5.63 26.02 8.29
N ALA A 330 -6.93 25.90 8.52
CA ALA A 330 -7.52 25.12 9.59
C ALA A 330 -8.68 24.24 9.07
N SER A 331 -9.07 23.25 9.89
CA SER A 331 -10.28 22.44 9.65
C SER A 331 -11.50 23.37 9.59
N GLY A 332 -12.43 23.08 8.67
CA GLY A 332 -13.61 23.88 8.43
C GLY A 332 -13.41 25.06 7.47
N ASP A 333 -12.17 25.46 7.14
CA ASP A 333 -11.93 26.44 6.08
C ASP A 333 -12.49 25.95 4.73
N VAL A 334 -12.91 26.90 3.89
CA VAL A 334 -13.31 26.62 2.51
C VAL A 334 -12.13 26.90 1.60
N LEU A 335 -11.80 25.93 0.78
CA LEU A 335 -10.73 25.97 -0.21
C LEU A 335 -11.35 25.98 -1.60
N GLU A 336 -11.02 26.98 -2.42
CA GLU A 336 -11.52 27.14 -3.77
C GLU A 336 -10.35 27.36 -4.75
N THR A 337 -10.30 26.57 -5.83
CA THR A 337 -9.31 26.77 -6.90
C THR A 337 -9.65 28.04 -7.69
N VAL A 338 -8.61 28.72 -8.16
CA VAL A 338 -8.74 29.90 -9.02
C VAL A 338 -7.85 29.72 -10.24
N GLY A 339 -8.46 29.57 -11.42
CA GLY A 339 -7.75 29.32 -12.66
C GLY A 339 -7.59 27.85 -13.04
N LEU A 340 -8.28 26.92 -12.37
CA LEU A 340 -8.28 25.50 -12.72
C LEU A 340 -8.86 25.29 -14.13
N ILE A 341 -9.89 26.03 -14.51
CA ILE A 341 -10.52 25.96 -15.83
C ILE A 341 -9.48 26.22 -16.92
N ASP A 342 -8.71 27.30 -16.77
CA ASP A 342 -7.65 27.67 -17.71
C ASP A 342 -6.50 26.67 -17.74
N LEU A 343 -6.12 26.14 -16.57
CA LEU A 343 -5.11 25.13 -16.43
C LEU A 343 -5.48 23.86 -17.20
N VAL A 344 -6.71 23.40 -17.03
CA VAL A 344 -7.25 22.22 -17.73
C VAL A 344 -7.35 22.48 -19.23
N ALA A 345 -7.80 23.66 -19.65
CA ALA A 345 -7.87 24.04 -21.06
C ALA A 345 -6.50 24.06 -21.74
N LYS A 346 -5.44 24.43 -21.01
CA LYS A 346 -4.04 24.42 -21.49
C LYS A 346 -3.37 23.05 -21.40
N GLY A 347 -4.08 22.01 -20.92
CA GLY A 347 -3.54 20.65 -20.80
C GLY A 347 -2.50 20.49 -19.69
N GLY A 348 -2.52 21.34 -18.66
CA GLY A 348 -1.70 21.21 -17.44
C GLY A 348 -0.21 21.55 -17.59
N ASN A 349 0.30 21.81 -18.79
CA ASN A 349 1.70 22.23 -19.08
C ASN A 349 2.80 21.36 -18.39
N ASN A 350 2.50 20.10 -18.02
CA ASN A 350 3.37 19.20 -17.25
C ASN A 350 3.84 19.77 -15.89
N GLY A 351 2.98 20.55 -15.23
CA GLY A 351 3.22 21.19 -13.95
C GLY A 351 3.11 22.71 -14.01
N GLY A 352 2.87 23.31 -12.86
CA GLY A 352 2.72 24.74 -12.71
C GLY A 352 2.08 25.16 -11.39
N GLU A 353 1.84 26.44 -11.24
CA GLU A 353 1.18 27.02 -10.10
C GLU A 353 -0.33 27.17 -10.36
N LEU A 354 -1.11 27.04 -9.29
CA LEU A 354 -2.54 27.30 -9.23
C LEU A 354 -2.81 28.16 -8.00
N ASP A 355 -3.63 29.18 -8.15
CA ASP A 355 -4.07 30.00 -7.02
C ASP A 355 -5.19 29.27 -6.27
N ILE A 356 -5.10 29.29 -4.94
CA ILE A 356 -6.08 28.70 -4.04
C ILE A 356 -6.59 29.78 -3.10
N LYS A 357 -7.87 30.08 -3.20
CA LYS A 357 -8.55 30.98 -2.28
C LYS A 357 -8.98 30.19 -1.05
N ILE A 358 -8.56 30.64 0.11
CA ILE A 358 -8.96 30.12 1.42
C ILE A 358 -9.95 31.10 2.04
N THR A 359 -11.10 30.60 2.45
CA THR A 359 -12.12 31.41 3.17
C THR A 359 -12.33 30.80 4.55
N LYS A 360 -12.12 31.59 5.59
CA LYS A 360 -12.33 31.21 6.98
C LYS A 360 -13.81 31.14 7.33
N PRO A 361 -14.21 30.40 8.36
CA PRO A 361 -15.59 30.45 8.90
C PRO A 361 -16.03 31.87 9.31
N SER A 362 -15.09 32.77 9.66
CA SER A 362 -15.35 34.18 9.93
C SER A 362 -15.78 34.99 8.69
N GLY A 363 -15.56 34.47 7.49
CA GLY A 363 -15.76 35.17 6.22
C GLY A 363 -14.48 35.82 5.66
N ASP A 364 -13.43 35.94 6.45
CA ASP A 364 -12.13 36.45 5.97
C ASP A 364 -11.56 35.53 4.90
N SER A 365 -10.91 36.08 3.89
CA SER A 365 -10.31 35.29 2.83
C SER A 365 -8.93 35.80 2.41
N PHE A 366 -8.10 34.87 1.96
CA PHE A 366 -6.78 35.15 1.38
C PHE A 366 -6.48 34.14 0.26
N VAL A 367 -5.48 34.43 -0.55
CA VAL A 367 -5.05 33.54 -1.65
C VAL A 367 -3.65 33.04 -1.34
N ILE A 368 -3.44 31.77 -1.56
CA ILE A 368 -2.14 31.12 -1.55
C ILE A 368 -1.83 30.54 -2.92
N LYS A 369 -0.56 30.21 -3.17
CA LYS A 369 -0.13 29.49 -4.37
C LYS A 369 0.13 28.03 -4.05
N ALA A 370 -0.32 27.15 -4.93
CA ALA A 370 -0.05 25.73 -4.86
C ALA A 370 0.51 25.23 -6.18
N ASN A 371 1.42 24.24 -6.11
CA ASN A 371 1.99 23.61 -7.30
C ASN A 371 1.26 22.31 -7.63
N HIS A 372 1.12 22.02 -8.91
CA HIS A 372 0.69 20.74 -9.43
C HIS A 372 1.74 20.15 -10.37
N THR A 373 1.72 18.84 -10.52
CA THR A 373 2.61 18.09 -11.42
C THR A 373 1.81 17.23 -12.41
N MET A 374 0.61 17.70 -12.79
CA MET A 374 -0.26 17.01 -13.74
C MET A 374 0.34 17.05 -15.15
N SER A 375 0.55 15.87 -15.75
CA SER A 375 0.84 15.76 -17.16
C SER A 375 -0.43 15.94 -18.02
N LYS A 376 -0.24 16.10 -19.34
CA LYS A 376 -1.36 16.20 -20.28
C LYS A 376 -2.34 15.02 -20.17
N ASP A 377 -1.82 13.80 -20.09
CA ASP A 377 -2.67 12.60 -19.92
C ASP A 377 -3.40 12.60 -18.57
N GLN A 378 -2.74 13.05 -17.49
CA GLN A 378 -3.34 13.11 -16.18
C GLN A 378 -4.45 14.17 -16.08
N ILE A 379 -4.37 15.25 -16.86
CA ILE A 379 -5.48 16.20 -17.03
C ILE A 379 -6.68 15.52 -17.69
N GLU A 380 -6.46 14.66 -18.68
CA GLU A 380 -7.55 13.90 -19.29
C GLU A 380 -8.18 12.89 -18.29
N PHE A 381 -7.37 12.28 -17.40
CA PHE A 381 -7.89 11.45 -16.31
C PHE A 381 -8.78 12.26 -15.36
N PHE A 382 -8.31 13.45 -14.98
CA PHE A 382 -9.08 14.38 -14.15
C PHE A 382 -10.41 14.77 -14.79
N LYS A 383 -10.40 15.17 -16.07
CA LYS A 383 -11.61 15.50 -16.84
C LYS A 383 -12.59 14.35 -16.91
N ALA A 384 -12.11 13.15 -17.17
CA ALA A 384 -12.94 11.94 -17.27
C ALA A 384 -13.44 11.43 -15.91
N GLY A 385 -12.90 11.92 -14.79
CA GLY A 385 -13.19 11.47 -13.43
C GLY A 385 -12.29 10.35 -12.91
N SER A 386 -11.59 9.63 -13.81
CA SER A 386 -10.52 8.67 -13.50
C SER A 386 -9.78 8.22 -14.77
N ALA A 387 -8.60 7.61 -14.62
CA ALA A 387 -7.88 6.99 -15.72
C ALA A 387 -8.68 5.85 -16.38
N ILE A 388 -9.40 5.05 -15.58
CA ILE A 388 -10.22 3.94 -16.09
C ILE A 388 -11.37 4.49 -16.93
N ASN A 389 -12.05 5.54 -16.50
CA ASN A 389 -13.08 6.20 -17.30
C ASN A 389 -12.53 6.72 -18.63
N TYR A 390 -11.36 7.37 -18.59
CA TYR A 390 -10.71 7.87 -19.81
C TYR A 390 -10.40 6.74 -20.80
N ILE A 391 -9.79 5.65 -20.34
CA ILE A 391 -9.49 4.49 -21.18
C ILE A 391 -10.79 3.86 -21.71
N GLY A 392 -11.82 3.74 -20.88
CA GLY A 392 -13.13 3.25 -21.29
C GLY A 392 -13.78 4.12 -22.38
N ASN A 393 -13.65 5.45 -22.27
CA ASN A 393 -14.15 6.39 -23.28
C ASN A 393 -13.40 6.23 -24.62
N LEU A 394 -12.07 6.08 -24.58
CA LEU A 394 -11.27 5.86 -25.78
C LEU A 394 -11.65 4.57 -26.51
N ARG A 395 -11.87 3.48 -25.76
CA ARG A 395 -12.28 2.19 -26.34
C ARG A 395 -13.67 2.25 -26.98
N ARG A 396 -14.64 2.94 -26.33
CA ARG A 396 -15.98 3.13 -26.90
C ARG A 396 -15.97 3.98 -28.16
N ALA A 397 -15.06 4.95 -28.25
CA ALA A 397 -14.93 5.78 -29.44
C ALA A 397 -14.27 5.06 -30.63
N GLN A 398 -13.62 3.91 -30.40
CA GLN A 398 -13.00 3.06 -31.43
C GLN A 398 -13.93 1.93 -31.94
N GLN A 399 -15.07 1.72 -31.30
CA GLN A 399 -16.13 0.77 -31.69
C GLN A 399 -17.19 1.46 -32.54
#